data_eb5fb68f2cc0e2f23c2e20c77b7aae35
#
_entry.id   eb5fb68f2cc0e2f23c2e20c77b7aae35
#
_cell.length_a   1.000
_cell.length_b   1.000
_cell.length_c   1.000
_cell.angle_alpha   90.00
_cell.angle_beta   90.00
_cell.angle_gamma   90.00
#
_symmetry.space_group_name_H-M   'P 1'
#
loop_
_entity.id
_entity.type
_entity.pdbx_description
1 polymer ?
#
loop_
_entity_poly.entity_id
_entity_poly.type
_entity_poly.pdbx_seq_one_letter_code
_entity_poly.pdbx_strand_id
1 'polypeptide(L)'
;MKLAKVEVTGFKSFQKKTTFEFKNNLIGVVGPNGSGKSNIIDAIRWVLGEQSAKNLRGSSMKDVIFSGTEDAKRKNFAEVAVTFSNGEDSCEIKRRLYRNGDSEYYIDNKRAKLKDITDMYLDLGINKESYSIITQGKVEDIISSKPVDRRAIIEEASGVLKYKNKKKETNLKLEKTNDNLMRLNDIFSEISGRYEILENQKNKTQKYLDYSKELEEKDILLNVYNIAEYQKSLADLLQVKHEKESEKLGLESRQE
;
A
#
# COMPACT_ATOMS: atom_id res chain seq x y z
N MET A 1 16.47 26.03 -13.97
CA MET A 1 16.90 26.53 -12.65
C MET A 1 18.40 26.34 -12.49
N LYS A 2 19.09 27.27 -11.77
CA LYS A 2 20.52 27.19 -11.48
C LYS A 2 20.72 27.02 -9.97
N LEU A 3 21.84 26.43 -9.58
CA LEU A 3 22.25 26.38 -8.18
C LEU A 3 22.56 27.80 -7.72
N ALA A 4 21.79 28.32 -6.78
CA ALA A 4 21.93 29.70 -6.29
C ALA A 4 22.64 29.74 -4.93
N LYS A 5 22.35 28.80 -4.02
CA LYS A 5 22.88 28.83 -2.67
C LYS A 5 23.02 27.42 -2.09
N VAL A 6 24.04 27.20 -1.29
CA VAL A 6 24.24 26.00 -0.47
C VAL A 6 24.50 26.43 0.99
N GLU A 7 23.72 25.94 1.91
CA GLU A 7 23.89 26.15 3.35
C GLU A 7 24.25 24.81 4.00
N VAL A 8 25.29 24.84 4.79
CA VAL A 8 25.83 23.63 5.45
C VAL A 8 26.00 23.88 6.94
N THR A 9 25.51 22.98 7.77
CA THR A 9 25.61 23.07 9.23
C THR A 9 25.89 21.70 9.82
N GLY A 10 26.94 21.57 10.62
CA GLY A 10 27.28 20.32 11.30
C GLY A 10 27.66 19.17 10.36
N PHE A 11 28.04 19.45 9.12
CA PHE A 11 28.38 18.47 8.11
C PHE A 11 29.89 18.39 7.90
N LYS A 12 30.47 17.20 8.12
CA LYS A 12 31.89 16.91 8.00
C LYS A 12 32.78 17.97 8.68
N SER A 13 33.46 18.86 7.92
CA SER A 13 34.31 19.92 8.43
C SER A 13 33.58 21.21 8.80
N PHE A 14 32.30 21.32 8.48
CA PHE A 14 31.52 22.53 8.73
C PHE A 14 30.78 22.47 10.06
N GLN A 15 31.37 22.99 11.14
CA GLN A 15 30.72 23.01 12.45
C GLN A 15 29.58 24.02 12.52
N LYS A 16 29.85 25.27 12.10
CA LYS A 16 28.88 26.36 12.11
C LYS A 16 28.12 26.43 10.80
N LYS A 17 26.99 27.12 10.78
CA LYS A 17 26.26 27.41 9.57
C LYS A 17 27.18 28.19 8.62
N THR A 18 27.46 27.59 7.48
CA THR A 18 28.28 28.18 6.41
C THR A 18 27.42 28.28 5.15
N THR A 19 27.39 29.44 4.54
CA THR A 19 26.58 29.71 3.34
C THR A 19 27.50 29.99 2.16
N PHE A 20 27.25 29.31 1.05
CA PHE A 20 27.91 29.51 -0.23
C PHE A 20 26.89 30.07 -1.24
N GLU A 21 27.10 31.26 -1.75
CA GLU A 21 26.28 31.89 -2.78
C GLU A 21 26.95 31.77 -4.15
N PHE A 22 26.19 31.33 -5.13
CA PHE A 22 26.65 31.09 -6.51
C PHE A 22 26.03 32.14 -7.45
N LYS A 23 26.62 33.32 -7.52
CA LYS A 23 26.13 34.45 -8.32
C LYS A 23 26.49 34.35 -9.79
N ASN A 24 27.61 33.70 -10.11
CA ASN A 24 28.15 33.60 -11.45
C ASN A 24 27.92 32.23 -12.07
N ASN A 25 27.96 32.13 -13.40
CA ASN A 25 27.80 30.86 -14.12
C ASN A 25 29.02 29.93 -13.98
N LEU A 26 30.19 30.47 -13.68
CA LEU A 26 31.42 29.72 -13.44
C LEU A 26 32.02 30.19 -12.11
N ILE A 27 32.25 29.26 -11.20
CA ILE A 27 32.79 29.53 -9.86
C ILE A 27 33.88 28.50 -9.56
N GLY A 28 35.05 28.97 -9.16
CA GLY A 28 36.18 28.17 -8.70
C GLY A 28 36.25 28.17 -7.17
N VAL A 29 36.34 26.97 -6.55
CA VAL A 29 36.62 26.81 -5.13
C VAL A 29 38.07 26.39 -4.96
N VAL A 30 38.87 27.27 -4.43
CA VAL A 30 40.31 27.08 -4.24
C VAL A 30 40.69 27.06 -2.76
N GLY A 31 41.75 26.39 -2.41
CA GLY A 31 42.26 26.30 -1.04
C GLY A 31 43.31 25.18 -0.85
N PRO A 32 44.04 25.12 0.27
CA PRO A 32 44.98 24.07 0.56
C PRO A 32 44.35 22.69 0.74
N ASN A 33 45.11 21.63 0.73
CA ASN A 33 44.65 20.28 1.00
C ASN A 33 44.09 20.21 2.43
N GLY A 34 42.96 19.50 2.63
CA GLY A 34 42.27 19.41 3.93
C GLY A 34 41.35 20.57 4.27
N SER A 35 41.27 21.68 3.50
CA SER A 35 40.40 22.82 3.79
C SER A 35 38.92 22.58 3.62
N GLY A 36 38.49 21.37 3.22
CA GLY A 36 37.09 21.04 3.08
C GLY A 36 36.44 21.29 1.70
N LYS A 37 37.22 21.63 0.67
CA LYS A 37 36.73 21.87 -0.70
C LYS A 37 35.82 20.76 -1.22
N SER A 38 36.27 19.51 -1.10
CA SER A 38 35.50 18.37 -1.52
C SER A 38 34.23 18.11 -0.66
N ASN A 39 34.21 18.62 0.56
CA ASN A 39 33.04 18.48 1.44
C ASN A 39 31.86 19.32 0.98
N ILE A 40 32.08 20.38 0.18
CA ILE A 40 30.99 21.16 -0.46
C ILE A 40 30.26 20.28 -1.49
N ILE A 41 31.03 19.59 -2.34
CA ILE A 41 30.47 18.67 -3.33
C ILE A 41 29.77 17.50 -2.65
N ASP A 42 30.37 16.94 -1.59
CA ASP A 42 29.75 15.87 -0.82
C ASP A 42 28.42 16.34 -0.15
N ALA A 43 28.36 17.57 0.33
CA ALA A 43 27.13 18.16 0.90
C ALA A 43 26.02 18.25 -0.18
N ILE A 44 26.36 18.73 -1.39
CA ILE A 44 25.42 18.80 -2.51
C ILE A 44 24.95 17.39 -2.88
N ARG A 45 25.86 16.41 -3.06
CA ARG A 45 25.49 15.02 -3.36
C ARG A 45 24.60 14.41 -2.28
N TRP A 46 24.90 14.70 -1.02
CA TRP A 46 24.16 14.17 0.11
C TRP A 46 22.72 14.66 0.15
N VAL A 47 22.49 15.97 -0.06
CA VAL A 47 21.13 16.54 -0.08
C VAL A 47 20.34 16.07 -1.31
N LEU A 48 21.03 15.81 -2.43
CA LEU A 48 20.45 15.22 -3.65
C LEU A 48 20.01 13.75 -3.49
N GLY A 49 20.15 13.18 -2.28
CA GLY A 49 19.63 11.85 -1.98
C GLY A 49 20.66 10.73 -1.98
N GLU A 50 21.98 11.04 -1.91
CA GLU A 50 22.99 10.00 -1.75
C GLU A 50 22.78 9.20 -0.47
N GLN A 51 22.66 7.86 -0.60
CA GLN A 51 22.46 6.92 0.51
C GLN A 51 23.72 6.10 0.81
N SER A 52 24.70 6.11 -0.07
CA SER A 52 25.95 5.37 0.13
C SER A 52 26.94 6.21 0.92
N ALA A 53 27.31 5.75 2.11
CA ALA A 53 28.38 6.37 2.90
C ALA A 53 29.72 6.37 2.16
N LYS A 54 30.01 5.31 1.39
CA LYS A 54 31.23 5.19 0.60
C LYS A 54 31.41 6.31 -0.43
N ASN A 55 30.29 6.67 -1.11
CA ASN A 55 30.28 7.77 -2.08
C ASN A 55 30.54 9.14 -1.43
N LEU A 56 30.33 9.21 -0.12
CA LEU A 56 30.62 10.39 0.71
C LEU A 56 31.93 10.21 1.52
N ARG A 57 32.75 9.24 1.16
CA ARG A 57 34.07 8.97 1.80
C ARG A 57 33.95 8.70 3.32
N GLY A 58 32.88 8.06 3.73
CA GLY A 58 32.62 7.60 5.09
C GLY A 58 32.39 6.09 5.17
N SER A 59 32.49 5.51 6.34
CA SER A 59 32.16 4.11 6.63
C SER A 59 30.68 3.95 7.00
N SER A 60 30.11 4.97 7.64
CA SER A 60 28.71 5.05 8.04
C SER A 60 28.10 6.39 7.61
N MET A 61 26.78 6.42 7.38
CA MET A 61 26.08 7.69 7.08
C MET A 61 26.22 8.71 8.22
N LYS A 62 26.39 8.24 9.44
CA LYS A 62 26.59 9.12 10.63
C LYS A 62 27.93 9.87 10.58
N ASP A 63 28.89 9.42 9.78
CA ASP A 63 30.21 10.06 9.63
C ASP A 63 30.12 11.40 8.89
N VAL A 64 28.98 11.70 8.27
CA VAL A 64 28.76 13.05 7.71
C VAL A 64 28.50 14.11 8.81
N ILE A 65 28.20 13.69 10.05
CA ILE A 65 27.97 14.61 11.15
C ILE A 65 29.32 15.03 11.74
N PHE A 66 29.53 16.33 11.92
CA PHE A 66 30.75 16.88 12.51
C PHE A 66 31.08 16.22 13.86
N SER A 67 32.22 15.58 13.91
CA SER A 67 32.65 14.75 15.04
C SER A 67 33.28 15.54 16.20
N GLY A 68 33.61 16.81 15.96
CA GLY A 68 34.35 17.65 16.89
C GLY A 68 35.83 17.74 16.55
N THR A 69 36.49 18.72 17.13
CA THR A 69 37.96 18.93 17.14
C THR A 69 38.39 19.28 18.58
N GLU A 70 39.67 19.48 18.82
CA GLU A 70 40.16 19.91 20.12
C GLU A 70 39.46 21.20 20.60
N ASP A 71 39.20 22.15 19.69
CA ASP A 71 38.60 23.46 20.00
C ASP A 71 37.07 23.49 19.79
N ALA A 72 36.45 22.44 19.25
CA ALA A 72 35.06 22.50 18.83
C ALA A 72 34.27 21.22 19.20
N LYS A 73 33.17 21.40 19.96
CA LYS A 73 32.32 20.29 20.38
C LYS A 73 31.64 19.64 19.19
N ARG A 74 31.49 18.31 19.24
CA ARG A 74 30.71 17.52 18.28
C ARG A 74 29.27 18.03 18.13
N LYS A 75 28.71 17.85 16.95
CA LYS A 75 27.30 18.18 16.67
C LYS A 75 26.40 16.96 16.79
N ASN A 76 25.12 17.19 17.11
CA ASN A 76 24.10 16.13 17.21
C ASN A 76 23.42 15.84 15.88
N PHE A 77 23.53 16.74 14.91
CA PHE A 77 22.95 16.61 13.59
C PHE A 77 23.84 17.26 12.53
N ALA A 78 23.65 16.83 11.31
CA ALA A 78 24.12 17.49 10.08
C ALA A 78 22.91 17.99 9.31
N GLU A 79 22.99 19.20 8.75
CA GLU A 79 21.97 19.77 7.90
C GLU A 79 22.61 20.41 6.68
N VAL A 80 22.04 20.14 5.52
CA VAL A 80 22.42 20.79 4.26
C VAL A 80 21.15 21.25 3.59
N ALA A 81 21.14 22.50 3.13
CA ALA A 81 20.09 23.05 2.30
C ALA A 81 20.70 23.55 0.98
N VAL A 82 20.03 23.26 -0.12
CA VAL A 82 20.40 23.69 -1.47
C VAL A 82 19.25 24.46 -2.08
N THR A 83 19.50 25.66 -2.57
CA THR A 83 18.51 26.51 -3.21
C THR A 83 18.80 26.57 -4.71
N PHE A 84 17.82 26.22 -5.52
CA PHE A 84 17.83 26.42 -6.98
C PHE A 84 16.95 27.63 -7.32
N SER A 85 17.36 28.43 -8.29
CA SER A 85 16.59 29.60 -8.76
C SER A 85 16.74 29.79 -10.26
N ASN A 86 15.71 30.36 -10.88
CA ASN A 86 15.73 30.86 -12.25
C ASN A 86 15.58 32.40 -12.31
N GLY A 87 15.63 33.07 -11.17
CA GLY A 87 15.46 34.50 -11.02
C GLY A 87 14.06 34.86 -10.50
N GLU A 88 13.01 34.26 -10.98
CA GLU A 88 11.62 34.50 -10.56
C GLU A 88 11.19 33.51 -9.49
N ASP A 89 11.46 32.22 -9.73
CA ASP A 89 11.14 31.14 -8.82
C ASP A 89 12.39 30.63 -8.10
N SER A 90 12.21 30.24 -6.86
CA SER A 90 13.24 29.56 -6.07
C SER A 90 12.66 28.34 -5.37
N CYS A 91 13.45 27.28 -5.26
CA CYS A 91 13.11 26.10 -4.50
C CYS A 91 14.27 25.70 -3.61
N GLU A 92 13.98 25.50 -2.33
CA GLU A 92 14.94 25.03 -1.34
C GLU A 92 14.69 23.55 -1.02
N ILE A 93 15.74 22.76 -1.12
CA ILE A 93 15.74 21.36 -0.70
C ILE A 93 16.70 21.21 0.46
N LYS A 94 16.22 20.61 1.55
CA LYS A 94 16.97 20.46 2.78
C LYS A 94 16.94 19.03 3.25
N ARG A 95 18.09 18.54 3.70
CA ARG A 95 18.23 17.26 4.39
C ARG A 95 18.87 17.46 5.74
N ARG A 96 18.33 16.78 6.75
CA ARG A 96 18.87 16.73 8.11
C ARG A 96 19.04 15.29 8.53
N LEU A 97 20.16 14.98 9.17
CA LEU A 97 20.47 13.67 9.75
C LEU A 97 20.87 13.84 11.21
N TYR A 98 20.26 13.08 12.07
CA TYR A 98 20.57 13.03 13.49
C TYR A 98 21.51 11.84 13.81
N ARG A 99 22.21 11.92 14.96
CA ARG A 99 23.10 10.84 15.41
C ARG A 99 22.39 9.53 15.75
N ASN A 100 21.11 9.55 16.08
CA ASN A 100 20.29 8.34 16.25
C ASN A 100 20.09 7.58 14.93
N GLY A 101 20.30 8.23 13.79
CA GLY A 101 20.13 7.69 12.45
C GLY A 101 18.89 8.20 11.72
N ASP A 102 18.04 8.98 12.37
CA ASP A 102 16.86 9.57 11.76
C ASP A 102 17.26 10.58 10.70
N SER A 103 16.65 10.48 9.52
CA SER A 103 16.88 11.38 8.39
C SER A 103 15.58 12.07 8.00
N GLU A 104 15.62 13.39 7.94
CA GLU A 104 14.49 14.21 7.54
C GLU A 104 14.80 14.97 6.26
N TYR A 105 13.78 15.12 5.43
CA TYR A 105 13.86 15.80 4.16
C TYR A 105 12.79 16.88 4.08
N TYR A 106 13.12 18.02 3.45
CA TYR A 106 12.22 19.14 3.30
C TYR A 106 12.33 19.74 1.91
N ILE A 107 11.19 20.18 1.36
CA ILE A 107 11.08 20.99 0.15
C ILE A 107 10.31 22.25 0.56
N ASP A 108 10.91 23.41 0.36
CA ASP A 108 10.37 24.73 0.78
C ASP A 108 9.84 24.72 2.22
N ASN A 109 10.66 24.20 3.13
CA ASN A 109 10.37 24.01 4.55
C ASN A 109 9.19 23.06 4.89
N LYS A 110 8.59 22.36 3.91
CA LYS A 110 7.60 21.31 4.13
C LYS A 110 8.28 19.94 4.18
N ARG A 111 7.88 19.10 5.12
CA ARG A 111 8.43 17.75 5.25
C ARG A 111 8.07 16.92 4.00
N ALA A 112 9.07 16.28 3.42
CA ALA A 112 8.96 15.51 2.19
C ALA A 112 9.57 14.11 2.37
N LYS A 113 9.26 13.19 1.44
CA LYS A 113 9.92 11.88 1.37
C LYS A 113 11.11 11.95 0.42
N LEU A 114 12.08 11.06 0.58
CA LEU A 114 13.21 10.95 -0.33
C LEU A 114 12.78 10.78 -1.80
N LYS A 115 11.67 10.08 -2.03
CA LYS A 115 11.11 9.90 -3.38
C LYS A 115 10.68 11.23 -4.01
N ASP A 116 10.04 12.10 -3.23
CA ASP A 116 9.56 13.39 -3.70
C ASP A 116 10.73 14.29 -4.12
N ILE A 117 11.83 14.24 -3.34
CA ILE A 117 13.09 14.92 -3.66
C ILE A 117 13.70 14.37 -4.93
N THR A 118 13.77 13.05 -5.08
CA THR A 118 14.32 12.41 -6.27
C THR A 118 13.50 12.75 -7.52
N ASP A 119 12.19 12.72 -7.43
CA ASP A 119 11.29 13.06 -8.53
C ASP A 119 11.46 14.52 -8.94
N MET A 120 11.61 15.43 -7.98
CA MET A 120 11.85 16.84 -8.21
C MET A 120 13.19 17.12 -8.91
N TYR A 121 14.27 16.43 -8.49
CA TYR A 121 15.57 16.56 -9.17
C TYR A 121 15.52 16.05 -10.60
N LEU A 122 14.80 14.98 -10.87
CA LEU A 122 14.58 14.48 -12.23
C LEU A 122 13.84 15.52 -13.08
N ASP A 123 12.92 16.30 -12.49
CA ASP A 123 12.24 17.41 -13.17
C ASP A 123 13.18 18.59 -13.47
N LEU A 124 14.17 18.81 -12.60
CA LEU A 124 15.21 19.82 -12.81
C LEU A 124 16.31 19.36 -13.78
N GLY A 125 16.24 18.12 -14.30
CA GLY A 125 17.28 17.54 -15.14
C GLY A 125 18.55 17.15 -14.35
N ILE A 126 18.46 17.10 -13.02
CA ILE A 126 19.56 16.72 -12.13
C ILE A 126 19.27 15.31 -11.63
N ASN A 127 20.19 14.36 -11.81
CA ASN A 127 20.04 13.02 -11.27
C ASN A 127 21.17 12.71 -10.29
N LYS A 128 20.89 11.81 -9.35
CA LYS A 128 21.81 11.33 -8.31
C LYS A 128 23.09 10.70 -8.90
N GLU A 129 22.97 10.00 -10.01
CA GLU A 129 24.05 9.31 -10.70
C GLU A 129 24.61 10.11 -11.87
N SER A 130 24.08 11.32 -12.09
CA SER A 130 24.27 12.07 -13.32
C SER A 130 25.61 12.79 -13.42
N TYR A 131 25.91 13.15 -14.64
CA TYR A 131 27.01 14.00 -15.08
C TYR A 131 26.92 15.42 -14.51
N SER A 132 25.89 15.74 -13.76
CA SER A 132 25.79 17.01 -13.03
C SER A 132 26.84 17.14 -11.94
N ILE A 133 27.36 16.02 -11.43
CA ILE A 133 28.46 16.00 -10.45
C ILE A 133 29.53 15.02 -10.91
N ILE A 134 30.54 15.52 -11.57
CA ILE A 134 31.68 14.75 -12.07
C ILE A 134 32.75 14.69 -10.98
N THR A 135 33.05 13.50 -10.49
CA THR A 135 34.17 13.28 -9.55
C THR A 135 35.44 12.92 -10.31
N GLN A 136 36.59 13.12 -9.64
CA GLN A 136 37.85 12.73 -10.19
C GLN A 136 37.87 11.25 -10.59
N GLY A 137 38.37 10.93 -11.79
CA GLY A 137 38.40 9.57 -12.37
C GLY A 137 37.12 9.16 -13.10
N LYS A 138 35.99 9.78 -12.85
CA LYS A 138 34.72 9.39 -13.46
C LYS A 138 34.63 9.65 -14.96
N VAL A 139 35.39 10.61 -15.48
CA VAL A 139 35.46 10.89 -16.92
C VAL A 139 36.09 9.72 -17.68
N GLU A 140 37.14 9.14 -17.11
CA GLU A 140 37.83 7.95 -17.69
C GLU A 140 36.90 6.73 -17.67
N ASP A 141 36.13 6.53 -16.58
CA ASP A 141 35.17 5.46 -16.47
C ASP A 141 34.07 5.59 -17.55
N ILE A 142 33.65 6.81 -17.84
CA ILE A 142 32.63 7.10 -18.87
C ILE A 142 33.18 6.77 -20.28
N ILE A 143 34.39 7.20 -20.58
CA ILE A 143 35.01 7.00 -21.89
C ILE A 143 35.27 5.50 -22.13
N SER A 144 35.71 4.79 -21.10
CA SER A 144 35.99 3.35 -21.15
C SER A 144 34.76 2.46 -21.01
N SER A 145 33.58 3.04 -20.67
CA SER A 145 32.34 2.27 -20.46
C SER A 145 31.83 1.60 -21.74
N LYS A 146 31.10 0.51 -21.56
CA LYS A 146 30.47 -0.22 -22.68
C LYS A 146 29.40 0.65 -23.38
N PRO A 147 29.09 0.40 -24.68
CA PRO A 147 28.07 1.15 -25.42
C PRO A 147 26.68 1.21 -24.75
N VAL A 148 26.29 0.13 -24.04
CA VAL A 148 25.04 0.05 -23.30
C VAL A 148 25.00 1.04 -22.14
N ASP A 149 26.11 1.16 -21.40
CA ASP A 149 26.26 2.08 -20.27
C ASP A 149 26.28 3.52 -20.76
N ARG A 150 26.95 3.80 -21.90
CA ARG A 150 26.94 5.11 -22.54
C ARG A 150 25.55 5.52 -23.02
N ARG A 151 24.75 4.57 -23.51
CA ARG A 151 23.36 4.84 -23.88
C ARG A 151 22.52 5.27 -22.66
N ALA A 152 22.69 4.58 -21.51
CA ALA A 152 22.00 4.95 -20.27
C ALA A 152 22.30 6.41 -19.86
N ILE A 153 23.53 6.86 -20.09
CA ILE A 153 24.00 8.21 -19.86
C ILE A 153 23.23 9.23 -20.73
N ILE A 154 23.10 8.95 -22.01
CA ILE A 154 22.40 9.81 -22.96
C ILE A 154 20.89 9.85 -22.64
N GLU A 155 20.29 8.70 -22.30
CA GLU A 155 18.89 8.60 -21.86
C GLU A 155 18.65 9.42 -20.59
N GLU A 156 19.62 9.45 -19.68
CA GLU A 156 19.60 10.24 -18.46
C GLU A 156 19.67 11.75 -18.77
N ALA A 157 20.64 12.18 -19.55
CA ALA A 157 20.82 13.58 -19.93
C ALA A 157 19.61 14.15 -20.69
N SER A 158 18.89 13.29 -21.42
CA SER A 158 17.67 13.67 -22.14
C SER A 158 16.40 13.71 -21.27
N GLY A 159 16.48 13.40 -19.96
CA GLY A 159 15.33 13.40 -19.03
C GLY A 159 14.34 12.25 -19.23
N VAL A 160 14.65 11.28 -20.10
CA VAL A 160 13.77 10.13 -20.41
C VAL A 160 13.66 9.14 -19.24
N LEU A 161 14.65 9.09 -18.35
CA LEU A 161 14.71 8.15 -17.23
C LEU A 161 13.49 8.23 -16.30
N LYS A 162 12.96 9.42 -16.04
CA LYS A 162 11.73 9.62 -15.26
C LYS A 162 10.56 8.85 -15.87
N TYR A 163 10.36 8.99 -17.17
CA TYR A 163 9.26 8.33 -17.88
C TYR A 163 9.47 6.81 -17.95
N LYS A 164 10.71 6.35 -18.15
CA LYS A 164 11.07 4.92 -18.15
C LYS A 164 10.80 4.27 -16.80
N ASN A 165 11.16 4.93 -15.71
CA ASN A 165 10.89 4.47 -14.35
C ASN A 165 9.38 4.45 -14.04
N LYS A 166 8.65 5.50 -14.40
CA LYS A 166 7.18 5.53 -14.27
C LYS A 166 6.50 4.43 -15.08
N LYS A 167 6.94 4.20 -16.33
CA LYS A 167 6.43 3.11 -17.16
C LYS A 167 6.65 1.75 -16.50
N LYS A 168 7.85 1.50 -15.98
CA LYS A 168 8.17 0.24 -15.28
C LYS A 168 7.31 0.06 -14.04
N GLU A 169 7.16 1.09 -13.21
CA GLU A 169 6.30 1.05 -12.02
C GLU A 169 4.82 0.81 -12.39
N THR A 170 4.34 1.47 -13.44
CA THR A 170 2.97 1.30 -13.92
C THR A 170 2.72 -0.10 -14.46
N ASN A 171 3.65 -0.67 -15.23
CA ASN A 171 3.53 -2.03 -15.75
C ASN A 171 3.48 -3.05 -14.60
N LEU A 172 4.32 -2.91 -13.56
CA LEU A 172 4.27 -3.78 -12.38
C LEU A 172 2.93 -3.67 -11.62
N LYS A 173 2.36 -2.47 -11.53
CA LYS A 173 1.04 -2.27 -10.93
C LYS A 173 -0.05 -2.93 -11.78
N LEU A 174 0.07 -2.83 -13.09
CA LEU A 174 -0.88 -3.41 -14.03
C LEU A 174 -0.87 -4.94 -13.98
N GLU A 175 0.31 -5.57 -13.92
CA GLU A 175 0.45 -7.02 -13.71
C GLU A 175 -0.24 -7.45 -12.41
N LYS A 176 0.07 -6.80 -11.28
CA LYS A 176 -0.58 -7.10 -10.00
C LYS A 176 -2.09 -6.92 -10.03
N THR A 177 -2.58 -5.92 -10.77
CA THR A 177 -4.03 -5.69 -10.90
C THR A 177 -4.68 -6.80 -11.73
N ASN A 178 -4.03 -7.27 -12.81
CA ASN A 178 -4.50 -8.40 -13.59
C ASN A 178 -4.56 -9.70 -12.77
N ASP A 179 -3.52 -9.97 -11.99
CA ASP A 179 -3.50 -11.14 -11.09
C ASP A 179 -4.66 -11.09 -10.07
N ASN A 180 -4.92 -9.89 -9.50
CA ASN A 180 -6.05 -9.70 -8.59
C ASN A 180 -7.40 -9.88 -9.30
N LEU A 181 -7.54 -9.40 -10.53
CA LEU A 181 -8.75 -9.60 -11.34
C LEU A 181 -9.00 -11.09 -11.65
N MET A 182 -7.96 -11.83 -12.03
CA MET A 182 -8.09 -13.28 -12.22
C MET A 182 -8.59 -13.96 -10.95
N ARG A 183 -7.98 -13.68 -9.82
CA ARG A 183 -8.39 -14.23 -8.52
C ARG A 183 -9.82 -13.87 -8.14
N LEU A 184 -10.25 -12.63 -8.40
CA LEU A 184 -11.65 -12.22 -8.16
C LEU A 184 -12.63 -12.95 -9.07
N ASN A 185 -12.28 -13.19 -10.34
CA ASN A 185 -13.09 -13.97 -11.26
C ASN A 185 -13.23 -15.43 -10.80
N ASP A 186 -12.16 -16.04 -10.29
CA ASP A 186 -12.19 -17.41 -9.75
C ASP A 186 -13.16 -17.50 -8.55
N ILE A 187 -13.03 -16.53 -7.60
CA ILE A 187 -13.93 -16.46 -6.44
C ILE A 187 -15.38 -16.23 -6.88
N PHE A 188 -15.61 -15.34 -7.84
CA PHE A 188 -16.94 -15.07 -8.36
C PHE A 188 -17.57 -16.31 -9.00
N SER A 189 -16.79 -17.05 -9.80
CA SER A 189 -17.23 -18.30 -10.42
C SER A 189 -17.59 -19.36 -9.37
N GLU A 190 -16.78 -19.52 -8.34
CA GLU A 190 -17.05 -20.44 -7.23
C GLU A 190 -18.34 -20.06 -6.47
N ILE A 191 -18.50 -18.78 -6.14
CA ILE A 191 -19.71 -18.30 -5.44
C ILE A 191 -20.95 -18.48 -6.32
N SER A 192 -20.86 -18.16 -7.60
CA SER A 192 -21.97 -18.34 -8.55
C SER A 192 -22.43 -19.79 -8.66
N GLY A 193 -21.49 -20.72 -8.72
CA GLY A 193 -21.81 -22.15 -8.71
C GLY A 193 -22.48 -22.61 -7.40
N ARG A 194 -22.00 -22.14 -6.26
CA ARG A 194 -22.64 -22.42 -4.95
C ARG A 194 -24.04 -21.82 -4.84
N TYR A 195 -24.23 -20.62 -5.36
CA TYR A 195 -25.52 -19.94 -5.36
C TYR A 195 -26.57 -20.74 -6.12
N GLU A 196 -26.25 -21.23 -7.31
CA GLU A 196 -27.17 -22.06 -8.12
C GLU A 196 -27.60 -23.34 -7.40
N ILE A 197 -26.66 -24.02 -6.73
CA ILE A 197 -26.96 -25.22 -5.93
C ILE A 197 -27.91 -24.88 -4.78
N LEU A 198 -27.63 -23.80 -4.05
CA LEU A 198 -28.45 -23.35 -2.92
C LEU A 198 -29.85 -22.90 -3.36
N GLU A 199 -29.97 -22.24 -4.50
CA GLU A 199 -31.26 -21.85 -5.06
C GLU A 199 -32.12 -23.09 -5.41
N ASN A 200 -31.50 -24.11 -6.02
CA ASN A 200 -32.17 -25.37 -6.29
C ASN A 200 -32.60 -26.11 -5.01
N GLN A 201 -31.77 -26.10 -3.96
CA GLN A 201 -32.13 -26.66 -2.67
C GLN A 201 -33.27 -25.90 -2.01
N LYS A 202 -33.25 -24.56 -2.04
CA LYS A 202 -34.32 -23.70 -1.54
C LYS A 202 -35.66 -24.05 -2.21
N ASN A 203 -35.65 -24.15 -3.54
CA ASN A 203 -36.86 -24.46 -4.30
C ASN A 203 -37.44 -25.84 -3.97
N LYS A 204 -36.58 -26.86 -3.76
CA LYS A 204 -37.00 -28.18 -3.30
C LYS A 204 -37.57 -28.15 -1.87
N THR A 205 -36.92 -27.44 -0.98
CA THR A 205 -37.38 -27.29 0.40
C THR A 205 -38.71 -26.57 0.47
N GLN A 206 -38.89 -25.52 -0.33
CA GLN A 206 -40.18 -24.82 -0.38
C GLN A 206 -41.32 -25.74 -0.82
N LYS A 207 -41.14 -26.52 -1.89
CA LYS A 207 -42.14 -27.51 -2.31
C LYS A 207 -42.42 -28.56 -1.25
N TYR A 208 -41.40 -29.03 -0.54
CA TYR A 208 -41.58 -29.98 0.56
C TYR A 208 -42.47 -29.36 1.68
N LEU A 209 -42.20 -28.13 2.07
CA LEU A 209 -42.99 -27.43 3.10
C LEU A 209 -44.45 -27.23 2.68
N ASP A 210 -44.66 -26.90 1.40
CA ASP A 210 -46.00 -26.70 0.86
C ASP A 210 -46.80 -28.03 0.86
N TYR A 211 -46.19 -29.11 0.41
CA TYR A 211 -46.79 -30.46 0.47
C TYR A 211 -47.00 -30.98 1.89
N SER A 212 -46.07 -30.69 2.80
CA SER A 212 -46.20 -31.06 4.19
C SER A 212 -47.42 -30.40 4.88
N LYS A 213 -47.67 -29.11 4.56
CA LYS A 213 -48.87 -28.42 5.07
C LYS A 213 -50.16 -29.00 4.46
N GLU A 214 -50.16 -29.26 3.16
CA GLU A 214 -51.32 -29.86 2.51
C GLU A 214 -51.65 -31.26 3.06
N LEU A 215 -50.60 -32.04 3.36
CA LEU A 215 -50.75 -33.37 3.98
C LEU A 215 -51.32 -33.23 5.38
N GLU A 216 -50.79 -32.33 6.21
CA GLU A 216 -51.30 -32.09 7.57
C GLU A 216 -52.79 -31.68 7.57
N GLU A 217 -53.21 -30.79 6.68
CA GLU A 217 -54.60 -30.39 6.52
C GLU A 217 -55.51 -31.57 6.13
N LYS A 218 -55.03 -32.44 5.19
CA LYS A 218 -55.78 -33.62 4.77
C LYS A 218 -55.88 -34.69 5.86
N ASP A 219 -54.78 -34.89 6.63
CA ASP A 219 -54.76 -35.81 7.74
C ASP A 219 -55.74 -35.35 8.86
N ILE A 220 -55.83 -34.06 9.14
CA ILE A 220 -56.78 -33.52 10.08
C ILE A 220 -58.21 -33.78 9.60
N LEU A 221 -58.51 -33.48 8.32
CA LEU A 221 -59.85 -33.71 7.75
C LEU A 221 -60.24 -35.20 7.79
N LEU A 222 -59.31 -36.10 7.44
CA LEU A 222 -59.54 -37.54 7.50
C LEU A 222 -59.83 -38.03 8.92
N ASN A 223 -59.03 -37.55 9.91
CA ASN A 223 -59.25 -37.88 11.32
C ASN A 223 -60.61 -37.37 11.83
N VAL A 224 -61.01 -36.14 11.46
CA VAL A 224 -62.35 -35.60 11.80
C VAL A 224 -63.45 -36.46 11.19
N TYR A 225 -63.32 -36.86 9.93
CA TYR A 225 -64.27 -37.76 9.24
C TYR A 225 -64.38 -39.14 9.98
N ASN A 226 -63.25 -39.77 10.26
CA ASN A 226 -63.22 -41.04 10.93
C ASN A 226 -63.86 -40.97 12.36
N ILE A 227 -63.58 -39.88 13.10
CA ILE A 227 -64.20 -39.66 14.41
C ILE A 227 -65.74 -39.55 14.29
N ALA A 228 -66.23 -38.82 13.30
CA ALA A 228 -67.66 -38.67 13.06
C ALA A 228 -68.32 -40.02 12.70
N GLU A 229 -67.70 -40.86 11.87
CA GLU A 229 -68.16 -42.22 11.57
C GLU A 229 -68.18 -43.11 12.80
N TYR A 230 -67.09 -43.07 13.59
CA TYR A 230 -67.07 -43.87 14.83
C TYR A 230 -68.09 -43.41 15.85
N GLN A 231 -68.37 -42.12 15.98
CA GLN A 231 -69.41 -41.59 16.84
C GLN A 231 -70.78 -42.08 16.40
N LYS A 232 -71.07 -42.09 15.08
CA LYS A 232 -72.30 -42.59 14.53
C LYS A 232 -72.48 -44.10 14.82
N SER A 233 -71.42 -44.91 14.51
CA SER A 233 -71.47 -46.33 14.81
C SER A 233 -71.64 -46.65 16.28
N LEU A 234 -71.02 -45.85 17.17
CA LEU A 234 -71.24 -45.97 18.63
C LEU A 234 -72.66 -45.66 19.05
N ALA A 235 -73.28 -44.62 18.49
CA ALA A 235 -74.64 -44.26 18.79
C ALA A 235 -75.61 -45.41 18.36
N ASP A 236 -75.43 -45.93 17.15
CA ASP A 236 -76.22 -47.07 16.65
C ASP A 236 -76.09 -48.34 17.52
N LEU A 237 -74.85 -48.66 17.97
CA LEU A 237 -74.57 -49.79 18.85
C LEU A 237 -75.20 -49.59 20.27
N LEU A 238 -75.17 -48.37 20.79
CA LEU A 238 -75.80 -48.04 22.09
C LEU A 238 -77.36 -48.16 22.00
N GLN A 239 -77.96 -47.78 20.87
CA GLN A 239 -79.35 -47.95 20.64
C GLN A 239 -79.72 -49.46 20.61
N VAL A 240 -79.05 -50.25 19.84
CA VAL A 240 -79.22 -51.72 19.80
C VAL A 240 -79.06 -52.36 21.18
N LYS A 241 -78.06 -51.96 21.95
CA LYS A 241 -77.89 -52.42 23.30
C LYS A 241 -79.04 -52.08 24.17
N HIS A 242 -79.55 -50.86 24.13
CA HIS A 242 -80.70 -50.43 24.93
C HIS A 242 -82.00 -51.20 24.58
N GLU A 243 -82.25 -51.46 23.27
CA GLU A 243 -83.32 -52.30 22.79
C GLU A 243 -83.21 -53.74 23.35
N LYS A 244 -82.00 -54.33 23.30
CA LYS A 244 -81.82 -55.67 23.83
C LYS A 244 -81.89 -55.75 25.34
N GLU A 245 -81.45 -54.74 26.09
CA GLU A 245 -81.65 -54.64 27.53
C GLU A 245 -83.11 -54.51 27.87
N SER A 246 -83.91 -53.76 27.14
CA SER A 246 -85.41 -53.64 27.27
C SER A 246 -86.12 -54.98 26.98
N GLU A 247 -85.74 -55.66 25.86
CA GLU A 247 -86.27 -56.97 25.57
C GLU A 247 -85.93 -57.97 26.71
N LYS A 248 -84.70 -57.99 27.23
CA LYS A 248 -84.35 -58.81 28.34
C LYS A 248 -85.20 -58.59 29.58
N LEU A 249 -85.37 -57.32 30.00
CA LEU A 249 -86.22 -56.92 31.12
C LEU A 249 -87.65 -57.38 30.91
N GLY A 250 -88.22 -57.23 29.70
CA GLY A 250 -89.54 -57.69 29.34
C GLY A 250 -89.71 -59.23 29.36
N LEU A 251 -88.64 -59.94 29.06
CA LEU A 251 -88.66 -61.41 29.17
C LEU A 251 -88.54 -61.89 30.63
N GLU A 252 -87.68 -61.19 31.44
CA GLU A 252 -87.60 -61.46 32.86
C GLU A 252 -88.91 -61.24 33.65
N SER A 253 -89.60 -60.15 33.30
CA SER A 253 -90.94 -59.86 33.89
C SER A 253 -92.08 -60.82 33.47
N ARG A 254 -91.83 -61.65 32.47
CA ARG A 254 -92.85 -62.69 32.04
C ARG A 254 -92.53 -64.04 32.64
N GLN A 255 -91.42 -64.20 33.31
CA GLN A 255 -91.05 -65.46 34.03
C GLN A 255 -91.38 -65.46 35.50
N GLU A 256 -91.72 -64.27 36.05
CA GLU A 256 -92.32 -64.15 37.37
C GLU A 256 -93.89 -64.26 37.20
#